data_f394cef92b6ed9d5fdabfa86869413b2
#
_entry.id   f394cef92b6ed9d5fdabfa86869413b2
#
_cell.length_a   1.000
_cell.length_b   1.000
_cell.length_c   1.000
_cell.angle_alpha   90.00
_cell.angle_beta   90.00
_cell.angle_gamma   90.00
#
_symmetry.space_group_name_H-M   'P 1'
#
loop_
_entity.id
_entity.type
_entity.pdbx_description
1 polymer ?
#
loop_
_entity_poly.entity_id
_entity_poly.type
_entity_poly.pdbx_seq_one_letter_code
_entity_poly.pdbx_strand_id
1 'polypeptide(L)'
;NKTHAYVGGGATVTANANRENVNFVDGTTTSNVNSNYKNLNDKDTKKDYVSSKSNESAQSGVLVGAKSSQKIRSWVVSGAASGAVSVVGSVNVLTFGSETKAWIGKNATVTSNHSGDILVIAVDTTSIQDVVGNVSASGAVSAGISNDTITFQKVTNAYVDEGAVLTSGRNIIIKAISDEAYVVVVVSAGAAVGATPTGAINGAVSTIVIENETTAEVKANTAATILTANGSIAIWAEDNQDLYVIAG
;
A
#
# COMPACT_ATOMS: atom_id res chain seq x y z
N ASN A 1 -8.83 -2.41 7.08
CA ASN A 1 -8.81 -0.98 7.36
C ASN A 1 -9.71 -0.25 6.37
N LYS A 2 -10.48 0.78 6.84
CA LYS A 2 -11.33 1.60 5.97
C LYS A 2 -11.09 3.08 6.25
N THR A 3 -10.77 3.83 5.20
CA THR A 3 -10.53 5.27 5.25
C THR A 3 -11.40 5.95 4.19
N HIS A 4 -12.40 6.71 4.64
CA HIS A 4 -13.38 7.31 3.75
C HIS A 4 -13.46 8.82 3.97
N ALA A 5 -13.49 9.58 2.89
CA ALA A 5 -13.78 11.02 2.87
C ALA A 5 -14.83 11.31 1.80
N TYR A 6 -15.88 12.06 2.14
CA TYR A 6 -16.93 12.30 1.16
C TYR A 6 -17.75 13.58 1.41
N VAL A 7 -18.33 14.06 0.34
CA VAL A 7 -19.46 14.98 0.37
C VAL A 7 -20.73 14.14 0.28
N GLY A 8 -21.65 14.29 1.24
CA GLY A 8 -22.90 13.52 1.26
C GLY A 8 -23.79 13.80 0.03
N GLY A 9 -24.66 12.84 -0.31
CA GLY A 9 -25.61 12.99 -1.39
C GLY A 9 -26.56 14.16 -1.16
N GLY A 10 -26.84 14.96 -2.19
CA GLY A 10 -27.69 16.15 -2.13
C GLY A 10 -27.08 17.33 -1.38
N ALA A 11 -25.85 17.23 -0.87
CA ALA A 11 -25.22 18.32 -0.16
C ALA A 11 -24.78 19.44 -1.10
N THR A 12 -24.80 20.69 -0.58
CA THR A 12 -24.22 21.84 -1.26
C THR A 12 -23.00 22.34 -0.52
N VAL A 13 -21.85 22.39 -1.20
CA VAL A 13 -20.57 22.84 -0.67
C VAL A 13 -20.04 23.98 -1.52
N THR A 14 -19.69 25.12 -0.88
CA THR A 14 -19.10 26.27 -1.60
C THR A 14 -17.84 26.72 -0.88
N ALA A 15 -16.72 26.79 -1.62
CA ALA A 15 -15.48 27.37 -1.18
C ALA A 15 -15.17 28.65 -1.96
N ASN A 16 -14.80 29.72 -1.28
CA ASN A 16 -14.42 30.97 -1.94
C ASN A 16 -12.96 31.01 -2.41
N ALA A 17 -12.11 30.10 -1.90
CA ALA A 17 -10.70 29.94 -2.28
C ALA A 17 -9.86 31.23 -2.26
N ASN A 18 -10.19 32.16 -1.38
CA ASN A 18 -9.54 33.47 -1.23
C ASN A 18 -8.78 33.63 0.08
N ARG A 19 -8.50 32.53 0.78
CA ARG A 19 -7.77 32.46 2.04
C ARG A 19 -6.56 31.53 1.94
N GLU A 20 -5.92 31.26 3.06
CA GLU A 20 -4.74 30.40 3.17
C GLU A 20 -5.01 28.99 2.64
N ASN A 21 -3.98 28.40 2.03
CA ASN A 21 -4.01 27.05 1.51
C ASN A 21 -3.91 26.01 2.66
N VAL A 22 -4.46 24.85 2.44
CA VAL A 22 -4.35 23.69 3.33
C VAL A 22 -3.37 22.69 2.75
N ASN A 23 -2.38 22.27 3.51
CA ASN A 23 -1.47 21.20 3.09
C ASN A 23 -2.19 19.85 3.19
N PHE A 24 -2.23 19.14 2.08
CA PHE A 24 -2.78 17.80 2.02
C PHE A 24 -2.14 17.01 0.87
N VAL A 25 -2.45 15.71 0.80
CA VAL A 25 -1.95 14.86 -0.28
C VAL A 25 -2.26 15.48 -1.65
N ASP A 26 -1.24 15.54 -2.50
CA ASP A 26 -1.35 16.10 -3.85
C ASP A 26 -1.65 15.03 -4.91
N GLY A 27 -1.90 13.80 -4.46
CA GLY A 27 -2.12 12.68 -5.33
C GLY A 27 -0.84 12.22 -6.04
N THR A 28 0.31 12.34 -5.39
CA THR A 28 1.57 11.70 -5.80
C THR A 28 2.15 10.91 -4.64
N THR A 29 2.96 9.91 -4.96
CA THR A 29 3.62 9.06 -3.98
C THR A 29 5.11 8.97 -4.26
N THR A 30 5.85 8.52 -3.27
CA THR A 30 7.26 8.17 -3.40
C THR A 30 7.47 6.85 -2.71
N SER A 31 7.79 5.81 -3.48
CA SER A 31 8.20 4.52 -2.96
C SER A 31 9.70 4.34 -3.04
N ASN A 32 10.24 3.52 -2.17
CA ASN A 32 11.64 3.14 -2.18
C ASN A 32 11.80 1.73 -1.61
N VAL A 33 12.39 0.85 -2.41
CA VAL A 33 12.91 -0.45 -1.97
C VAL A 33 14.42 -0.36 -1.98
N ASN A 34 15.03 -0.28 -0.81
CA ASN A 34 16.48 -0.21 -0.72
C ASN A 34 17.09 -1.59 -0.97
N SER A 35 17.59 -1.82 -2.17
CA SER A 35 18.24 -3.08 -2.58
C SER A 35 19.62 -3.31 -1.94
N ASN A 36 20.15 -2.37 -1.15
CA ASN A 36 21.43 -2.51 -0.50
C ASN A 36 21.38 -3.42 0.75
N TYR A 37 20.87 -4.64 0.58
CA TYR A 37 20.96 -5.71 1.60
C TYR A 37 22.41 -6.17 1.88
N LYS A 38 23.38 -5.66 1.16
CA LYS A 38 24.80 -6.03 1.31
C LYS A 38 25.40 -5.71 2.69
N ASN A 39 24.72 -4.90 3.50
CA ASN A 39 25.19 -4.53 4.83
C ASN A 39 24.14 -4.84 5.91
N LEU A 40 23.75 -6.10 6.07
CA LEU A 40 23.00 -6.58 7.24
C LEU A 40 23.75 -6.33 8.58
N ASN A 41 25.03 -5.99 8.52
CA ASN A 41 25.87 -5.59 9.66
C ASN A 41 25.79 -4.10 10.01
N ASP A 42 25.04 -3.29 9.27
CA ASP A 42 24.87 -1.87 9.61
C ASP A 42 23.97 -1.76 10.84
N LYS A 43 24.58 -1.42 11.98
CA LYS A 43 23.93 -1.24 13.29
C LYS A 43 22.91 -0.08 13.31
N ASP A 44 22.67 0.56 12.18
CA ASP A 44 21.69 1.64 12.05
C ASP A 44 20.28 1.07 11.88
N THR A 45 19.71 0.63 13.00
CA THR A 45 18.35 0.07 13.11
C THR A 45 17.23 1.05 12.71
N LYS A 46 17.57 2.25 12.26
CA LYS A 46 16.62 3.32 11.86
C LYS A 46 16.42 3.42 10.35
N LYS A 47 17.18 2.69 9.53
CA LYS A 47 16.99 2.73 8.08
C LYS A 47 15.78 1.88 7.68
N ASP A 48 14.78 2.53 7.16
CA ASP A 48 13.67 1.87 6.50
C ASP A 48 14.15 1.32 5.15
N TYR A 49 14.26 0.01 5.04
CA TYR A 49 14.61 -0.67 3.78
C TYR A 49 13.49 -0.61 2.76
N VAL A 50 12.28 -0.36 3.24
CA VAL A 50 11.06 -0.25 2.44
C VAL A 50 10.28 0.97 2.91
N SER A 51 9.91 1.82 1.99
CA SER A 51 9.02 2.94 2.29
C SER A 51 8.12 3.25 1.10
N SER A 52 6.87 3.52 1.38
CA SER A 52 5.95 4.18 0.47
C SER A 52 5.29 5.34 1.22
N LYS A 53 5.25 6.50 0.63
CA LYS A 53 4.73 7.74 1.23
C LYS A 53 3.93 8.53 0.21
N SER A 54 2.81 9.10 0.65
CA SER A 54 2.12 10.14 -0.11
C SER A 54 2.78 11.49 0.09
N ASN A 55 2.90 12.25 -0.98
CA ASN A 55 3.38 13.62 -0.93
C ASN A 55 2.24 14.60 -0.62
N GLU A 56 2.58 15.76 -0.11
CA GLU A 56 1.62 16.80 0.27
C GLU A 56 2.02 18.14 -0.35
N SER A 57 1.02 18.90 -0.79
CA SER A 57 1.22 20.27 -1.26
C SER A 57 0.09 21.18 -0.80
N ALA A 58 0.30 22.48 -0.94
CA ALA A 58 -0.67 23.50 -0.58
C ALA A 58 -1.85 23.49 -1.54
N GLN A 59 -3.05 23.25 -1.02
CA GLN A 59 -4.30 23.15 -1.78
C GLN A 59 -5.25 24.28 -1.43
N SER A 60 -6.00 24.76 -2.41
CA SER A 60 -6.99 25.82 -2.26
C SER A 60 -8.27 25.44 -2.96
N GLY A 61 -9.42 25.66 -2.34
CA GLY A 61 -10.72 25.31 -2.87
C GLY A 61 -11.43 24.24 -2.08
N VAL A 62 -12.04 23.26 -2.74
CA VAL A 62 -12.71 22.13 -2.12
C VAL A 62 -11.82 20.90 -2.23
N LEU A 63 -11.49 20.29 -1.09
CA LEU A 63 -10.72 19.07 -1.01
C LEU A 63 -11.54 17.97 -0.34
N VAL A 64 -11.74 16.87 -1.04
CA VAL A 64 -12.29 15.61 -0.51
C VAL A 64 -11.17 14.58 -0.59
N GLY A 65 -10.45 14.40 0.51
CA GLY A 65 -9.22 13.60 0.51
C GLY A 65 -9.25 12.46 1.52
N ALA A 66 -9.02 11.24 1.06
CA ALA A 66 -8.82 10.05 1.88
C ALA A 66 -7.37 9.59 1.76
N LYS A 67 -6.67 9.49 2.90
CA LYS A 67 -5.27 9.04 2.97
C LYS A 67 -5.16 7.87 3.92
N SER A 68 -4.66 6.75 3.42
CA SER A 68 -4.26 5.58 4.21
C SER A 68 -2.76 5.36 4.07
N SER A 69 -2.10 5.03 5.17
CA SER A 69 -0.68 4.67 5.14
C SER A 69 -0.45 3.53 6.11
N GLN A 70 0.18 2.46 5.62
CA GLN A 70 0.37 1.25 6.39
C GLN A 70 1.81 0.78 6.29
N LYS A 71 2.35 0.42 7.45
CA LYS A 71 3.70 -0.12 7.56
C LYS A 71 3.65 -1.39 8.37
N ILE A 72 3.98 -2.50 7.73
CA ILE A 72 3.94 -3.83 8.33
C ILE A 72 5.36 -4.39 8.37
N ARG A 73 5.74 -4.93 9.53
CA ARG A 73 6.98 -5.66 9.71
C ARG A 73 6.68 -6.98 10.40
N SER A 74 7.04 -8.07 9.76
CA SER A 74 6.90 -9.42 10.29
C SER A 74 8.27 -10.10 10.34
N TRP A 75 8.55 -10.77 11.46
CA TRP A 75 9.80 -11.49 11.68
C TRP A 75 9.48 -12.81 12.35
N VAL A 76 9.61 -13.90 11.61
CA VAL A 76 9.36 -15.25 12.09
C VAL A 76 10.64 -16.08 11.93
N VAL A 77 11.34 -16.29 13.02
CA VAL A 77 12.61 -17.04 13.01
C VAL A 77 12.55 -18.18 14.01
N SER A 78 12.96 -19.36 13.59
CA SER A 78 13.07 -20.54 14.45
C SER A 78 14.45 -21.21 14.34
N GLY A 79 14.80 -21.99 15.35
CA GLY A 79 16.05 -22.73 15.35
C GLY A 79 15.94 -24.03 16.14
N ALA A 80 16.65 -25.08 15.70
CA ALA A 80 16.76 -26.33 16.40
C ALA A 80 18.17 -26.91 16.27
N ALA A 81 18.65 -27.54 17.36
CA ALA A 81 19.92 -28.27 17.36
C ALA A 81 19.77 -29.60 18.11
N SER A 82 20.40 -30.64 17.61
CA SER A 82 20.33 -31.99 18.20
C SER A 82 21.63 -32.78 17.96
N GLY A 83 21.95 -33.70 18.89
CA GLY A 83 23.09 -34.61 18.72
C GLY A 83 22.90 -35.66 17.60
N ALA A 84 21.70 -35.96 17.18
CA ALA A 84 21.39 -36.94 16.15
C ALA A 84 20.52 -36.38 15.02
N VAL A 85 19.26 -36.05 15.29
CA VAL A 85 18.29 -35.58 14.27
C VAL A 85 17.70 -34.23 14.70
N SER A 86 17.68 -33.25 13.82
CA SER A 86 17.06 -31.95 14.03
C SER A 86 16.05 -31.67 12.93
N VAL A 87 14.83 -31.29 13.31
CA VAL A 87 13.77 -30.84 12.38
C VAL A 87 13.22 -29.51 12.89
N VAL A 88 13.16 -28.51 12.02
CA VAL A 88 12.63 -27.19 12.36
C VAL A 88 11.76 -26.65 11.24
N GLY A 89 10.70 -25.93 11.61
CA GLY A 89 9.83 -25.23 10.66
C GLY A 89 9.50 -23.81 11.10
N SER A 90 9.35 -22.92 10.14
CA SER A 90 8.80 -21.58 10.32
C SER A 90 7.62 -21.39 9.38
N VAL A 91 6.51 -20.93 9.90
CA VAL A 91 5.32 -20.60 9.10
C VAL A 91 4.88 -19.19 9.43
N ASN A 92 4.73 -18.36 8.43
CA ASN A 92 4.11 -17.05 8.51
C ASN A 92 2.89 -16.99 7.62
N VAL A 93 1.79 -16.41 8.11
CA VAL A 93 0.60 -16.13 7.31
C VAL A 93 0.18 -14.70 7.62
N LEU A 94 0.26 -13.83 6.63
CA LEU A 94 -0.13 -12.43 6.72
C LEU A 94 -1.31 -12.17 5.79
N THR A 95 -2.48 -11.86 6.37
CA THR A 95 -3.67 -11.47 5.60
C THR A 95 -4.05 -10.04 5.95
N PHE A 96 -4.27 -9.25 4.93
CA PHE A 96 -4.48 -7.83 5.07
C PHE A 96 -5.49 -7.29 4.06
N GLY A 97 -6.36 -6.37 4.52
CA GLY A 97 -7.32 -5.68 3.67
C GLY A 97 -7.39 -4.17 3.96
N SER A 98 -7.46 -3.37 2.90
CA SER A 98 -7.58 -1.91 2.97
C SER A 98 -8.61 -1.39 1.98
N GLU A 99 -9.40 -0.41 2.41
CA GLU A 99 -10.33 0.31 1.57
C GLU A 99 -10.16 1.82 1.80
N THR A 100 -9.71 2.53 0.76
CA THR A 100 -9.49 3.98 0.81
C THR A 100 -10.33 4.65 -0.26
N LYS A 101 -11.35 5.43 0.16
CA LYS A 101 -12.31 6.02 -0.77
C LYS A 101 -12.50 7.52 -0.53
N ALA A 102 -12.45 8.29 -1.62
CA ALA A 102 -12.81 9.71 -1.63
C ALA A 102 -13.91 9.93 -2.67
N TRP A 103 -15.05 10.57 -2.29
CA TRP A 103 -16.09 10.78 -3.29
C TRP A 103 -16.98 11.98 -3.03
N ILE A 104 -17.61 12.44 -4.11
CA ILE A 104 -18.72 13.36 -4.08
C ILE A 104 -19.99 12.57 -4.36
N GLY A 105 -20.94 12.61 -3.41
CA GLY A 105 -22.15 11.79 -3.44
C GLY A 105 -23.16 12.25 -4.46
N LYS A 106 -24.15 11.38 -4.71
CA LYS A 106 -25.23 11.56 -5.69
C LYS A 106 -25.97 12.89 -5.50
N ASN A 107 -26.21 13.62 -6.61
CA ASN A 107 -26.92 14.89 -6.64
C ASN A 107 -26.30 16.00 -5.75
N ALA A 108 -25.04 15.89 -5.36
CA ALA A 108 -24.35 16.94 -4.63
C ALA A 108 -23.98 18.11 -5.56
N THR A 109 -23.99 19.33 -5.01
CA THR A 109 -23.51 20.53 -5.71
C THR A 109 -22.26 21.04 -5.02
N VAL A 110 -21.14 21.10 -5.75
CA VAL A 110 -19.84 21.53 -5.21
C VAL A 110 -19.31 22.67 -6.05
N THR A 111 -19.05 23.81 -5.42
CA THR A 111 -18.54 25.00 -6.09
C THR A 111 -17.25 25.48 -5.41
N SER A 112 -16.21 25.68 -6.21
CA SER A 112 -14.99 26.36 -5.79
C SER A 112 -14.80 27.63 -6.62
N ASN A 113 -14.92 28.77 -5.97
CA ASN A 113 -14.85 30.07 -6.62
C ASN A 113 -13.40 30.54 -6.87
N HIS A 114 -13.25 31.64 -7.60
CA HIS A 114 -11.98 32.29 -7.93
C HIS A 114 -10.97 31.29 -8.55
N SER A 115 -9.79 31.16 -7.99
CA SER A 115 -8.72 30.26 -8.44
C SER A 115 -8.65 28.95 -7.67
N GLY A 116 -9.77 28.55 -7.06
CA GLY A 116 -9.81 27.31 -6.26
C GLY A 116 -10.06 26.06 -7.10
N ASP A 117 -9.46 24.98 -6.70
CA ASP A 117 -9.66 23.65 -7.29
C ASP A 117 -10.80 22.90 -6.60
N ILE A 118 -11.31 21.88 -7.29
CA ILE A 118 -12.07 20.78 -6.67
C ILE A 118 -11.22 19.52 -6.78
N LEU A 119 -10.81 18.97 -5.65
CA LEU A 119 -9.94 17.82 -5.57
C LEU A 119 -10.67 16.67 -4.87
N VAL A 120 -10.75 15.53 -5.53
CA VAL A 120 -11.27 14.27 -4.98
C VAL A 120 -10.13 13.26 -5.05
N ILE A 121 -9.45 13.03 -3.93
CA ILE A 121 -8.18 12.30 -3.93
C ILE A 121 -8.23 11.16 -2.92
N ALA A 122 -8.04 9.93 -3.38
CA ALA A 122 -7.82 8.75 -2.55
C ALA A 122 -6.37 8.27 -2.71
N VAL A 123 -5.63 8.17 -1.62
CA VAL A 123 -4.23 7.69 -1.63
C VAL A 123 -4.06 6.60 -0.58
N ASP A 124 -3.63 5.44 -1.00
CA ASP A 124 -3.25 4.33 -0.11
C ASP A 124 -1.80 3.95 -0.34
N THR A 125 -0.99 4.03 0.71
CA THR A 125 0.42 3.64 0.68
C THR A 125 0.67 2.48 1.63
N THR A 126 1.36 1.43 1.16
CA THR A 126 1.67 0.24 1.95
C THR A 126 3.15 -0.11 1.85
N SER A 127 3.78 -0.32 2.99
CA SER A 127 5.18 -0.78 3.07
C SER A 127 5.23 -2.05 3.90
N ILE A 128 5.77 -3.13 3.33
CA ILE A 128 5.88 -4.42 4.00
C ILE A 128 7.29 -4.92 3.99
N GLN A 129 7.77 -5.27 5.18
CA GLN A 129 9.01 -5.98 5.38
C GLN A 129 8.70 -7.28 6.11
N ASP A 130 8.87 -8.40 5.43
CA ASP A 130 8.64 -9.72 5.97
C ASP A 130 9.89 -10.58 5.90
N VAL A 131 10.25 -11.19 7.03
CA VAL A 131 11.41 -12.08 7.12
C VAL A 131 10.99 -13.36 7.84
N VAL A 132 11.05 -14.46 7.12
CA VAL A 132 10.77 -15.79 7.64
C VAL A 132 12.01 -16.66 7.50
N GLY A 133 12.42 -17.29 8.58
CA GLY A 133 13.63 -18.09 8.53
C GLY A 133 13.71 -19.22 9.55
N ASN A 134 14.51 -20.23 9.23
CA ASN A 134 14.90 -21.23 10.19
C ASN A 134 16.36 -21.64 10.04
N VAL A 135 16.92 -22.12 11.14
CA VAL A 135 18.24 -22.73 11.16
C VAL A 135 18.15 -24.05 11.92
N SER A 136 18.65 -25.13 11.31
CA SER A 136 18.74 -26.45 11.95
C SER A 136 20.17 -26.99 11.97
N ALA A 137 20.55 -27.66 13.05
CA ALA A 137 21.86 -28.30 13.17
C ALA A 137 21.72 -29.67 13.83
N SER A 138 22.45 -30.68 13.33
CA SER A 138 22.43 -32.01 13.95
C SER A 138 23.73 -32.78 13.76
N GLY A 139 23.87 -33.89 14.53
CA GLY A 139 24.97 -34.82 14.37
C GLY A 139 24.84 -35.79 13.20
N ALA A 140 23.61 -36.02 12.68
CA ALA A 140 23.38 -36.97 11.60
C ALA A 140 22.43 -36.40 10.50
N VAL A 141 21.17 -36.07 10.83
CA VAL A 141 20.21 -35.58 9.86
C VAL A 141 19.60 -34.25 10.32
N SER A 142 19.62 -33.25 9.44
CA SER A 142 19.01 -31.94 9.66
C SER A 142 17.97 -31.64 8.61
N ALA A 143 16.78 -31.17 9.01
CA ALA A 143 15.76 -30.73 8.08
C ALA A 143 15.17 -29.38 8.53
N GLY A 144 15.02 -28.46 7.57
CA GLY A 144 14.45 -27.13 7.81
C GLY A 144 13.48 -26.74 6.69
N ILE A 145 12.28 -26.26 7.06
CA ILE A 145 11.31 -25.74 6.10
C ILE A 145 10.79 -24.40 6.58
N SER A 146 10.91 -23.37 5.72
CA SER A 146 10.28 -22.06 5.93
C SER A 146 9.16 -21.85 4.92
N ASN A 147 7.99 -21.49 5.41
CA ASN A 147 6.84 -21.13 4.55
C ASN A 147 6.35 -19.74 4.92
N ASP A 148 6.13 -18.93 3.91
CA ASP A 148 5.51 -17.63 4.01
C ASP A 148 4.33 -17.52 3.06
N THR A 149 3.21 -16.99 3.55
CA THR A 149 2.01 -16.75 2.75
C THR A 149 1.49 -15.35 3.06
N ILE A 150 1.45 -14.51 2.04
CA ILE A 150 1.00 -13.13 2.14
C ILE A 150 -0.20 -12.93 1.22
N THR A 151 -1.32 -12.46 1.76
CA THR A 151 -2.53 -12.17 0.98
C THR A 151 -2.97 -10.73 1.23
N PHE A 152 -3.08 -9.96 0.15
CA PHE A 152 -3.55 -8.57 0.17
C PHE A 152 -4.80 -8.40 -0.66
N GLN A 153 -5.75 -7.62 -0.11
CA GLN A 153 -6.91 -7.12 -0.84
C GLN A 153 -7.01 -5.62 -0.60
N LYS A 154 -6.84 -4.82 -1.63
CA LYS A 154 -6.88 -3.36 -1.54
C LYS A 154 -7.87 -2.77 -2.52
N VAL A 155 -8.60 -1.76 -2.05
CA VAL A 155 -9.51 -0.96 -2.88
C VAL A 155 -9.20 0.51 -2.66
N THR A 156 -8.79 1.22 -3.71
CA THR A 156 -8.50 2.66 -3.68
C THR A 156 -9.33 3.37 -4.73
N ASN A 157 -10.39 4.08 -4.30
CA ASN A 157 -11.36 4.65 -5.23
C ASN A 157 -11.53 6.15 -5.00
N ALA A 158 -11.46 6.92 -6.08
CA ALA A 158 -11.85 8.33 -6.11
C ALA A 158 -12.98 8.52 -7.14
N TYR A 159 -14.14 9.05 -6.75
CA TYR A 159 -15.20 9.18 -7.71
C TYR A 159 -16.18 10.34 -7.44
N VAL A 160 -16.87 10.74 -8.50
CA VAL A 160 -18.02 11.62 -8.45
C VAL A 160 -19.25 10.81 -8.84
N ASP A 161 -20.25 10.78 -7.98
CA ASP A 161 -21.45 9.99 -8.19
C ASP A 161 -22.45 10.70 -9.12
N GLU A 162 -23.43 9.96 -9.60
CA GLU A 162 -24.40 10.42 -10.59
C GLU A 162 -25.22 11.64 -10.13
N GLY A 163 -25.55 12.53 -11.05
CA GLY A 163 -26.31 13.74 -10.81
C GLY A 163 -25.58 14.83 -10.04
N ALA A 164 -24.30 14.64 -9.68
CA ALA A 164 -23.53 15.69 -9.04
C ALA A 164 -23.16 16.81 -10.00
N VAL A 165 -23.12 18.04 -9.49
CA VAL A 165 -22.74 19.24 -10.25
C VAL A 165 -21.52 19.89 -9.59
N LEU A 166 -20.40 19.91 -10.32
CA LEU A 166 -19.14 20.48 -9.86
C LEU A 166 -18.79 21.71 -10.72
N THR A 167 -18.51 22.83 -10.05
CA THR A 167 -18.06 24.06 -10.70
C THR A 167 -16.80 24.57 -10.05
N SER A 168 -15.70 24.64 -10.80
CA SER A 168 -14.39 25.04 -10.29
C SER A 168 -13.89 26.30 -11.00
N GLY A 169 -13.37 27.25 -10.21
CA GLY A 169 -12.68 28.44 -10.72
C GLY A 169 -11.31 28.13 -11.33
N ARG A 170 -10.75 26.92 -11.13
CA ARG A 170 -9.49 26.47 -11.75
C ARG A 170 -9.61 25.03 -12.25
N ASN A 171 -9.25 24.02 -11.47
CA ASN A 171 -9.21 22.65 -11.95
C ASN A 171 -10.17 21.74 -11.17
N ILE A 172 -10.60 20.66 -11.81
CA ILE A 172 -11.27 19.52 -11.18
C ILE A 172 -10.35 18.33 -11.33
N ILE A 173 -9.91 17.73 -10.22
CA ILE A 173 -9.00 16.58 -10.22
C ILE A 173 -9.64 15.47 -9.41
N ILE A 174 -9.83 14.31 -10.04
CA ILE A 174 -10.33 13.09 -9.43
C ILE A 174 -9.21 12.07 -9.56
N LYS A 175 -8.57 11.70 -8.43
CA LYS A 175 -7.35 10.91 -8.46
C LYS A 175 -7.36 9.80 -7.42
N ALA A 176 -7.09 8.56 -7.86
CA ALA A 176 -6.88 7.41 -6.99
C ALA A 176 -5.46 6.88 -7.18
N ILE A 177 -4.74 6.69 -6.06
CA ILE A 177 -3.37 6.18 -6.09
C ILE A 177 -3.21 5.09 -5.07
N SER A 178 -2.70 3.95 -5.50
CA SER A 178 -2.19 2.86 -4.68
C SER A 178 -0.69 2.74 -4.93
N ASP A 179 0.10 2.70 -3.86
CA ASP A 179 1.56 2.59 -3.95
C ASP A 179 2.06 1.62 -2.89
N GLU A 180 2.68 0.53 -3.34
CA GLU A 180 3.14 -0.55 -2.48
C GLU A 180 4.62 -0.84 -2.66
N ALA A 181 5.28 -1.04 -1.53
CA ALA A 181 6.66 -1.47 -1.49
C ALA A 181 6.81 -2.71 -0.59
N TYR A 182 7.23 -3.83 -1.18
CA TYR A 182 7.34 -5.12 -0.51
C TYR A 182 8.78 -5.61 -0.51
N VAL A 183 9.24 -6.06 0.66
CA VAL A 183 10.46 -6.85 0.80
C VAL A 183 10.14 -8.10 1.58
N VAL A 184 10.26 -9.24 0.93
CA VAL A 184 9.98 -10.56 1.50
C VAL A 184 11.24 -11.42 1.42
N VAL A 185 11.68 -11.92 2.56
CA VAL A 185 12.87 -12.78 2.66
C VAL A 185 12.49 -14.07 3.37
N VAL A 186 12.54 -15.18 2.67
CA VAL A 186 12.26 -16.51 3.23
C VAL A 186 13.49 -17.38 3.05
N VAL A 187 14.11 -17.78 4.17
CA VAL A 187 15.35 -18.54 4.15
C VAL A 187 15.26 -19.77 5.06
N SER A 188 15.94 -20.85 4.64
CA SER A 188 16.08 -22.05 5.44
C SER A 188 17.53 -22.54 5.36
N ALA A 189 18.16 -22.72 6.49
CA ALA A 189 19.53 -23.22 6.54
C ALA A 189 19.64 -24.41 7.50
N GLY A 190 20.46 -25.39 7.13
CA GLY A 190 20.71 -26.54 7.98
C GLY A 190 22.09 -27.14 7.76
N ALA A 191 22.65 -27.70 8.83
CA ALA A 191 23.89 -28.40 8.81
C ALA A 191 23.77 -29.76 9.53
N ALA A 192 24.35 -30.79 8.94
CA ALA A 192 24.53 -32.10 9.58
C ALA A 192 26.02 -32.42 9.61
N VAL A 193 26.55 -32.67 10.83
CA VAL A 193 27.99 -32.91 11.04
C VAL A 193 28.18 -34.17 11.87
N GLY A 194 28.67 -35.24 11.25
CA GLY A 194 28.91 -36.53 11.94
C GLY A 194 29.86 -37.44 11.18
N ALA A 195 30.25 -38.54 11.80
CA ALA A 195 31.18 -39.53 11.24
C ALA A 195 30.52 -40.60 10.34
N THR A 196 29.16 -40.61 10.21
CA THR A 196 28.38 -41.54 9.39
C THR A 196 27.68 -40.74 8.26
N PRO A 197 26.99 -41.37 7.29
CA PRO A 197 26.30 -40.65 6.26
C PRO A 197 25.42 -39.56 6.88
N THR A 198 25.77 -38.30 6.64
CA THR A 198 25.09 -37.14 7.16
C THR A 198 24.38 -36.43 6.04
N GLY A 199 23.22 -35.81 6.31
CA GLY A 199 22.45 -35.09 5.31
C GLY A 199 21.70 -33.91 5.91
N ALA A 200 21.63 -32.81 5.13
CA ALA A 200 20.78 -31.66 5.46
C ALA A 200 19.80 -31.41 4.30
N ILE A 201 18.50 -31.28 4.62
CA ILE A 201 17.44 -30.95 3.67
C ILE A 201 16.78 -29.65 4.13
N ASN A 202 16.82 -28.64 3.28
CA ASN A 202 16.25 -27.35 3.58
C ASN A 202 15.36 -26.88 2.42
N GLY A 203 14.31 -26.16 2.75
CA GLY A 203 13.41 -25.58 1.76
C GLY A 203 12.80 -24.26 2.25
N ALA A 204 12.64 -23.32 1.33
CA ALA A 204 11.97 -22.07 1.59
C ALA A 204 10.91 -21.83 0.49
N VAL A 205 9.71 -21.48 0.90
CA VAL A 205 8.59 -21.18 -0.02
C VAL A 205 7.96 -19.86 0.39
N SER A 206 7.77 -18.97 -0.57
CA SER A 206 6.98 -17.75 -0.39
C SER A 206 5.84 -17.72 -1.40
N THR A 207 4.63 -17.46 -0.93
CA THR A 207 3.43 -17.29 -1.73
C THR A 207 2.85 -15.91 -1.46
N ILE A 208 2.74 -15.08 -2.50
CA ILE A 208 2.22 -13.72 -2.39
C ILE A 208 1.04 -13.60 -3.34
N VAL A 209 -0.13 -13.26 -2.79
CA VAL A 209 -1.35 -12.98 -3.54
C VAL A 209 -1.72 -11.51 -3.31
N ILE A 210 -1.77 -10.73 -4.39
CA ILE A 210 -2.09 -9.31 -4.36
C ILE A 210 -3.32 -9.10 -5.24
N GLU A 211 -4.40 -8.59 -4.64
CA GLU A 211 -5.63 -8.19 -5.33
C GLU A 211 -5.83 -6.69 -5.07
N ASN A 212 -5.47 -5.86 -6.06
CA ASN A 212 -5.62 -4.42 -5.99
C ASN A 212 -6.68 -3.94 -6.99
N GLU A 213 -7.55 -3.06 -6.52
CA GLU A 213 -8.48 -2.30 -7.34
C GLU A 213 -8.24 -0.81 -7.11
N THR A 214 -7.73 -0.12 -8.13
CA THR A 214 -7.51 1.33 -8.07
C THR A 214 -8.30 2.01 -9.17
N THR A 215 -9.33 2.79 -8.79
CA THR A 215 -10.25 3.41 -9.77
C THR A 215 -10.45 4.90 -9.52
N ALA A 216 -10.48 5.66 -10.61
CA ALA A 216 -10.92 7.05 -10.61
C ALA A 216 -12.04 7.20 -11.66
N GLU A 217 -13.23 7.66 -11.26
CA GLU A 217 -14.37 7.66 -12.17
C GLU A 217 -15.36 8.80 -11.94
N VAL A 218 -16.15 9.10 -12.98
CA VAL A 218 -17.34 9.94 -12.91
C VAL A 218 -18.53 9.11 -13.37
N LYS A 219 -19.49 8.92 -12.48
CA LYS A 219 -20.68 8.11 -12.73
C LYS A 219 -21.82 8.96 -13.32
N ALA A 220 -22.49 8.44 -14.34
CA ALA A 220 -23.62 9.10 -15.00
C ALA A 220 -24.63 8.06 -15.53
N ASN A 221 -25.10 7.16 -14.65
CA ASN A 221 -25.96 6.04 -15.06
C ASN A 221 -27.41 6.47 -15.33
N THR A 222 -28.05 7.16 -14.38
CA THR A 222 -29.47 7.57 -14.46
C THR A 222 -29.63 9.07 -14.47
N ALA A 223 -28.68 9.84 -13.99
CA ALA A 223 -28.66 11.29 -13.98
C ALA A 223 -27.32 11.82 -14.51
N ALA A 224 -27.35 12.86 -15.31
CA ALA A 224 -26.17 13.50 -15.86
C ALA A 224 -25.32 14.12 -14.73
N THR A 225 -24.04 13.81 -14.70
CA THR A 225 -23.05 14.44 -13.83
C THR A 225 -22.35 15.54 -14.61
N ILE A 226 -22.29 16.75 -14.05
CA ILE A 226 -21.80 17.94 -14.74
C ILE A 226 -20.51 18.41 -14.05
N LEU A 227 -19.42 18.47 -14.81
CA LEU A 227 -18.15 19.03 -14.38
C LEU A 227 -17.81 20.25 -15.23
N THR A 228 -17.67 21.41 -14.59
CA THR A 228 -17.28 22.66 -15.24
C THR A 228 -16.04 23.22 -14.55
N ALA A 229 -14.95 23.42 -15.29
CA ALA A 229 -13.70 23.99 -14.79
C ALA A 229 -13.23 25.12 -15.71
N ASN A 230 -12.71 26.21 -15.15
CA ASN A 230 -12.05 27.24 -15.92
C ASN A 230 -10.64 26.83 -16.40
N GLY A 231 -10.04 25.83 -15.75
CA GLY A 231 -8.78 25.20 -16.14
C GLY A 231 -8.99 23.80 -16.70
N SER A 232 -8.35 22.81 -16.09
CA SER A 232 -8.33 21.43 -16.55
C SER A 232 -9.27 20.54 -15.74
N ILE A 233 -9.78 19.49 -16.39
CA ILE A 233 -10.43 18.35 -15.71
C ILE A 233 -9.52 17.15 -15.91
N ALA A 234 -9.09 16.53 -14.83
CA ALA A 234 -8.22 15.35 -14.83
C ALA A 234 -8.85 14.23 -14.00
N ILE A 235 -8.93 13.04 -14.61
CA ILE A 235 -9.39 11.82 -13.95
C ILE A 235 -8.29 10.78 -14.14
N TRP A 236 -7.72 10.29 -13.03
CA TRP A 236 -6.51 9.47 -13.08
C TRP A 236 -6.52 8.42 -11.98
N ALA A 237 -6.25 7.17 -12.36
CA ALA A 237 -5.97 6.06 -11.45
C ALA A 237 -4.55 5.55 -11.69
N GLU A 238 -3.81 5.32 -10.61
CA GLU A 238 -2.42 4.85 -10.65
C GLU A 238 -2.21 3.78 -9.59
N ASP A 239 -1.61 2.66 -9.97
CA ASP A 239 -1.24 1.55 -9.10
C ASP A 239 0.24 1.22 -9.33
N ASN A 240 1.07 1.46 -8.30
CA ASN A 240 2.51 1.22 -8.33
C ASN A 240 2.87 0.14 -7.33
N GLN A 241 3.61 -0.88 -7.79
CA GLN A 241 4.05 -1.99 -6.95
C GLN A 241 5.54 -2.25 -7.12
N ASP A 242 6.29 -2.12 -6.03
CA ASP A 242 7.70 -2.50 -5.94
C ASP A 242 7.81 -3.78 -5.10
N LEU A 243 8.13 -4.90 -5.74
CA LEU A 243 8.22 -6.21 -5.08
C LEU A 243 9.64 -6.77 -5.15
N TYR A 244 10.23 -7.06 -3.99
CA TYR A 244 11.52 -7.72 -3.87
C TYR A 244 11.37 -8.98 -3.00
N VAL A 245 11.62 -10.16 -3.59
CA VAL A 245 11.48 -11.47 -2.93
C VAL A 245 12.79 -12.24 -3.00
N ILE A 246 13.20 -12.79 -1.86
CA ILE A 246 14.30 -13.76 -1.75
C ILE A 246 13.74 -15.02 -1.10
N ALA A 247 13.90 -16.17 -1.75
CA ALA A 247 13.60 -17.48 -1.20
C ALA A 247 14.80 -18.42 -1.40
N GLY A 248 15.26 -19.12 -0.32
CA GLY A 248 16.42 -20.00 -0.39
C GLY A 248 16.80 -20.73 0.89
#